data_5c5539d9510e1e7bdc983f6404ad6293
#
_entry.id   5c5539d9510e1e7bdc983f6404ad6293
#
_cell.length_a   1.000
_cell.length_b   1.000
_cell.length_c   1.000
_cell.angle_alpha   90.00
_cell.angle_beta   90.00
_cell.angle_gamma   90.00
#
_symmetry.space_group_name_H-M   'P 1'
#
loop_
_entity.id
_entity.type
_entity.pdbx_description
1 polymer ?
#
loop_
_entity_poly.entity_id
_entity_poly.type
_entity_poly.pdbx_seq_one_letter_code
_entity_poly.pdbx_strand_id
1 'polypeptide(L)'
;MSKLYDILFNPVFLFFLIFTVSVVLFYECTIVLHNLQFGQVIREDGPETHRKKAGTPTMAGIVFIIIFLIVEVFLLILKDYINGTKALKIVIFIVIFGFIGMIDDYLKVTKKNTKGLPSLFKLILQILFAGFGLIICFNYNTMSNLFEFIFLIFIIVGTNNGVNFTDGLDGLCSLVTIIVSLLFISVSFDTKNMEMLYVNLLVLAMLLAFLIFNRYPAKLFMGDTGSLFLGAYVAFMAIALKMEYYLPIFGFIYMIEVLSVIIQVSYFKITKGKRIFKMAPIHHHFEKCGMTENQVVFMFSMVTLVGCIITYIILRRING
;
A
#
# COMPACT_ATOMS: atom_id res chain seq x y z
N MET A 1 -8.70 34.98 -12.34
CA MET A 1 -8.15 34.01 -11.37
C MET A 1 -9.16 32.91 -11.01
N SER A 2 -10.47 33.19 -10.78
CA SER A 2 -11.47 32.17 -10.41
C SER A 2 -11.57 30.99 -11.39
N LYS A 3 -11.68 31.24 -12.71
CA LYS A 3 -11.78 30.15 -13.70
C LYS A 3 -10.56 29.21 -13.76
N LEU A 4 -9.35 29.70 -13.50
CA LEU A 4 -8.16 28.87 -13.46
C LEU A 4 -8.17 27.97 -12.21
N TYR A 5 -8.65 28.52 -11.10
CA TYR A 5 -8.88 27.76 -9.85
C TYR A 5 -9.88 26.62 -10.08
N ASP A 6 -11.04 26.92 -10.69
CA ASP A 6 -12.09 25.91 -10.94
C ASP A 6 -11.58 24.76 -11.83
N ILE A 7 -10.67 25.05 -12.77
CA ILE A 7 -10.05 24.04 -13.62
C ILE A 7 -9.02 23.21 -12.82
N LEU A 8 -8.11 23.86 -12.09
CA LEU A 8 -7.05 23.18 -11.33
C LEU A 8 -7.59 22.28 -10.21
N PHE A 9 -8.75 22.64 -9.62
CA PHE A 9 -9.40 21.86 -8.58
C PHE A 9 -10.51 20.93 -9.08
N ASN A 10 -10.67 20.82 -10.40
CA ASN A 10 -11.54 19.79 -10.95
C ASN A 10 -10.90 18.41 -10.68
N PRO A 11 -11.59 17.50 -9.94
CA PRO A 11 -11.03 16.20 -9.58
C PRO A 11 -10.57 15.39 -10.79
N VAL A 12 -11.30 15.50 -11.92
CA VAL A 12 -10.97 14.78 -13.15
C VAL A 12 -9.70 15.35 -13.79
N PHE A 13 -9.58 16.68 -13.86
CA PHE A 13 -8.38 17.32 -14.38
C PHE A 13 -7.14 16.96 -13.53
N LEU A 14 -7.28 17.08 -12.21
CA LEU A 14 -6.20 16.77 -11.28
C LEU A 14 -5.75 15.29 -11.40
N PHE A 15 -6.71 14.38 -11.52
CA PHE A 15 -6.42 12.96 -11.72
C PHE A 15 -5.57 12.71 -12.98
N PHE A 16 -5.96 13.27 -14.14
CA PHE A 16 -5.20 13.08 -15.37
C PHE A 16 -3.85 13.77 -15.34
N LEU A 17 -3.73 14.95 -14.71
CA LEU A 17 -2.47 15.64 -14.52
C LEU A 17 -1.51 14.77 -13.69
N ILE A 18 -1.96 14.29 -12.53
CA ILE A 18 -1.16 13.45 -11.65
C ILE A 18 -0.78 12.14 -12.34
N PHE A 19 -1.72 11.50 -13.04
CA PHE A 19 -1.44 10.29 -13.81
C PHE A 19 -0.30 10.54 -14.82
N THR A 20 -0.40 11.60 -15.60
CA THR A 20 0.60 11.92 -16.63
C THR A 20 1.98 12.22 -16.01
N VAL A 21 2.02 13.05 -14.97
CA VAL A 21 3.26 13.35 -14.23
C VAL A 21 3.85 12.08 -13.62
N SER A 22 3.01 11.20 -13.04
CA SER A 22 3.45 9.93 -12.46
C SER A 22 4.07 9.01 -13.50
N VAL A 23 3.48 8.89 -14.70
CA VAL A 23 4.05 8.07 -15.79
C VAL A 23 5.45 8.55 -16.16
N VAL A 24 5.64 9.87 -16.30
CA VAL A 24 6.95 10.45 -16.60
C VAL A 24 7.95 10.17 -15.48
N LEU A 25 7.56 10.41 -14.22
CA LEU A 25 8.45 10.20 -13.09
C LEU A 25 8.81 8.72 -12.89
N PHE A 26 7.90 7.77 -13.10
CA PHE A 26 8.23 6.35 -13.04
C PHE A 26 9.15 5.91 -14.19
N TYR A 27 8.98 6.49 -15.38
CA TYR A 27 9.89 6.25 -16.49
C TYR A 27 11.31 6.72 -16.15
N GLU A 28 11.47 7.98 -15.71
CA GLU A 28 12.77 8.51 -15.28
C GLU A 28 13.36 7.73 -14.11
N CYS A 29 12.53 7.38 -13.11
CA CYS A 29 12.92 6.56 -11.98
C CYS A 29 13.50 5.20 -12.43
N THR A 30 12.89 4.56 -13.43
CA THR A 30 13.39 3.28 -13.98
C THR A 30 14.81 3.45 -14.54
N ILE A 31 15.07 4.53 -15.28
CA ILE A 31 16.39 4.82 -15.86
C ILE A 31 17.42 5.10 -14.75
N VAL A 32 17.06 5.95 -13.79
CA VAL A 32 17.96 6.33 -12.67
C VAL A 32 18.32 5.11 -11.82
N LEU A 33 17.33 4.32 -11.40
CA LEU A 33 17.56 3.14 -10.56
C LEU A 33 18.37 2.06 -11.30
N HIS A 34 18.15 1.91 -12.60
CA HIS A 34 18.95 1.00 -13.45
C HIS A 34 20.42 1.46 -13.49
N ASN A 35 20.67 2.75 -13.70
CA ASN A 35 22.03 3.31 -13.76
C ASN A 35 22.75 3.22 -12.40
N LEU A 36 22.01 3.36 -11.30
CA LEU A 36 22.53 3.21 -9.94
C LEU A 36 22.73 1.73 -9.55
N GLN A 37 22.36 0.77 -10.42
CA GLN A 37 22.37 -0.66 -10.13
C GLN A 37 21.55 -1.05 -8.88
N PHE A 38 20.46 -0.32 -8.61
CA PHE A 38 19.52 -0.59 -7.54
C PHE A 38 18.55 -1.69 -7.97
N GLY A 39 19.10 -2.89 -8.23
CA GLY A 39 18.35 -4.07 -8.62
C GLY A 39 17.93 -4.92 -7.44
N GLN A 40 16.78 -5.59 -7.60
CA GLN A 40 16.28 -6.51 -6.57
C GLN A 40 17.22 -7.69 -6.37
N VAL A 41 17.55 -7.95 -5.10
CA VAL A 41 18.30 -9.15 -4.68
C VAL A 41 17.29 -10.25 -4.40
N ILE A 42 17.40 -11.37 -5.11
CA ILE A 42 16.47 -12.50 -5.00
C ILE A 42 16.92 -13.45 -3.90
N ARG A 43 15.95 -14.01 -3.16
CA ARG A 43 16.19 -15.06 -2.17
C ARG A 43 16.50 -16.37 -2.89
N GLU A 44 17.53 -17.09 -2.42
CA GLU A 44 17.93 -18.39 -2.98
C GLU A 44 16.82 -19.46 -2.91
N ASP A 45 15.98 -19.38 -1.86
CA ASP A 45 14.86 -20.31 -1.60
C ASP A 45 13.57 -19.99 -2.41
N GLY A 46 13.57 -18.93 -3.23
CA GLY A 46 12.42 -18.49 -4.02
C GLY A 46 12.07 -19.44 -5.18
N PRO A 47 10.89 -19.30 -5.81
CA PRO A 47 10.56 -20.00 -7.06
C PRO A 47 11.58 -19.70 -8.15
N GLU A 48 11.90 -20.69 -9.00
CA GLU A 48 12.86 -20.52 -10.10
C GLU A 48 12.46 -19.42 -11.09
N THR A 49 11.16 -19.20 -11.27
CA THR A 49 10.58 -18.12 -12.08
C THR A 49 11.06 -16.75 -11.63
N HIS A 50 11.29 -16.55 -10.32
CA HIS A 50 11.75 -15.29 -9.76
C HIS A 50 13.23 -14.98 -10.05
N ARG A 51 14.06 -15.99 -10.38
CA ARG A 51 15.46 -15.74 -10.77
C ARG A 51 15.59 -14.85 -12.00
N LYS A 52 14.59 -14.87 -12.89
CA LYS A 52 14.56 -13.99 -14.08
C LYS A 52 14.33 -12.52 -13.74
N LYS A 53 13.84 -12.23 -12.53
CA LYS A 53 13.57 -10.88 -12.02
C LYS A 53 14.80 -10.25 -11.35
N ALA A 54 15.92 -10.99 -11.25
CA ALA A 54 17.17 -10.46 -10.69
C ALA A 54 17.62 -9.22 -11.46
N GLY A 55 17.97 -8.14 -10.75
CA GLY A 55 18.42 -6.91 -11.38
C GLY A 55 17.31 -5.96 -11.84
N THR A 56 16.02 -6.36 -11.77
CA THR A 56 14.92 -5.42 -12.03
C THR A 56 15.01 -4.26 -11.01
N PRO A 57 14.98 -2.99 -11.46
CA PRO A 57 15.05 -1.83 -10.57
C PRO A 57 13.99 -1.88 -9.49
N THR A 58 14.36 -1.56 -8.24
CA THR A 58 13.47 -1.53 -7.07
C THR A 58 13.56 -0.18 -6.35
N MET A 59 12.70 0.09 -5.36
CA MET A 59 12.55 1.36 -4.63
C MET A 59 11.73 2.42 -5.38
N ALA A 60 10.91 2.05 -6.38
CA ALA A 60 10.05 3.03 -7.05
C ALA A 60 9.02 3.68 -6.12
N GLY A 61 8.80 3.16 -4.92
CA GLY A 61 8.01 3.80 -3.88
C GLY A 61 8.45 5.23 -3.54
N ILE A 62 9.69 5.60 -3.84
CA ILE A 62 10.16 6.99 -3.67
C ILE A 62 9.36 7.97 -4.54
N VAL A 63 8.91 7.56 -5.72
CA VAL A 63 8.06 8.38 -6.60
C VAL A 63 6.70 8.64 -5.96
N PHE A 64 6.10 7.63 -5.28
CA PHE A 64 4.87 7.84 -4.51
C PHE A 64 5.05 8.92 -3.45
N ILE A 65 6.15 8.85 -2.68
CA ILE A 65 6.46 9.84 -1.62
C ILE A 65 6.62 11.24 -2.21
N ILE A 66 7.40 11.38 -3.29
CA ILE A 66 7.67 12.68 -3.93
C ILE A 66 6.37 13.31 -4.45
N ILE A 67 5.56 12.57 -5.20
CA ILE A 67 4.30 13.08 -5.75
C ILE A 67 3.35 13.48 -4.62
N PHE A 68 3.22 12.64 -3.58
CA PHE A 68 2.36 12.90 -2.45
C PHE A 68 2.74 14.20 -1.74
N LEU A 69 4.03 14.40 -1.46
CA LEU A 69 4.52 15.62 -0.82
C LEU A 69 4.30 16.86 -1.70
N ILE A 70 4.60 16.77 -3.00
CA ILE A 70 4.42 17.92 -3.92
C ILE A 70 2.96 18.33 -4.01
N VAL A 71 2.05 17.37 -4.18
CA VAL A 71 0.61 17.65 -4.32
C VAL A 71 0.04 18.22 -3.03
N GLU A 72 0.41 17.67 -1.87
CA GLU A 72 -0.06 18.17 -0.58
C GLU A 72 0.45 19.58 -0.28
N VAL A 73 1.72 19.86 -0.56
CA VAL A 73 2.25 21.23 -0.45
C VAL A 73 1.51 22.19 -1.39
N PHE A 74 1.22 21.75 -2.61
CA PHE A 74 0.43 22.55 -3.56
C PHE A 74 -0.98 22.82 -3.04
N LEU A 75 -1.68 21.81 -2.51
CA LEU A 75 -3.01 21.94 -1.93
C LEU A 75 -3.02 22.86 -0.69
N LEU A 76 -1.96 22.82 0.13
CA LEU A 76 -1.79 23.70 1.29
C LEU A 76 -1.60 25.18 0.90
N ILE A 77 -0.83 25.46 -0.16
CA ILE A 77 -0.60 26.83 -0.63
C ILE A 77 -1.92 27.46 -1.13
N LEU A 78 -2.78 26.64 -1.70
CA LEU A 78 -4.06 27.06 -2.26
C LEU A 78 -5.21 27.05 -1.24
N LYS A 79 -4.93 27.31 -0.02
CA LYS A 79 -5.61 27.24 1.29
C LYS A 79 -7.14 27.44 1.36
N ASP A 80 -7.76 28.03 0.34
CA ASP A 80 -9.18 28.38 0.35
C ASP A 80 -10.13 27.22 -0.04
N TYR A 81 -9.58 26.09 -0.52
CA TYR A 81 -10.38 25.02 -1.09
C TYR A 81 -10.55 23.78 -0.20
N ILE A 82 -9.62 23.53 0.70
CA ILE A 82 -9.68 22.36 1.60
C ILE A 82 -9.29 22.81 3.01
N ASN A 83 -10.22 22.75 3.96
CA ASN A 83 -9.92 22.85 5.39
C ASN A 83 -9.07 21.63 5.85
N GLY A 84 -8.11 21.22 5.01
CA GLY A 84 -7.43 19.94 4.90
C GLY A 84 -6.41 19.61 6.00
N THR A 85 -6.61 20.07 7.24
CA THR A 85 -5.69 19.69 8.32
C THR A 85 -5.69 18.20 8.61
N LYS A 86 -6.82 17.50 8.42
CA LYS A 86 -6.91 16.06 8.65
C LYS A 86 -6.27 15.25 7.53
N ALA A 87 -6.53 15.58 6.28
CA ALA A 87 -5.91 14.94 5.12
C ALA A 87 -4.39 15.07 5.19
N LEU A 88 -3.87 16.28 5.42
CA LEU A 88 -2.43 16.51 5.55
C LEU A 88 -1.79 15.65 6.65
N LYS A 89 -2.40 15.56 7.83
CA LYS A 89 -1.88 14.74 8.91
C LYS A 89 -1.80 13.27 8.49
N ILE A 90 -2.85 12.74 7.87
CA ILE A 90 -2.90 11.36 7.35
C ILE A 90 -1.78 11.15 6.34
N VAL A 91 -1.61 12.05 5.38
CA VAL A 91 -0.57 12.01 4.36
C VAL A 91 0.83 11.98 4.96
N ILE A 92 1.10 12.79 5.97
CA ILE A 92 2.38 12.78 6.68
C ILE A 92 2.67 11.38 7.25
N PHE A 93 1.70 10.73 7.90
CA PHE A 93 1.91 9.39 8.45
C PHE A 93 2.07 8.33 7.37
N ILE A 94 1.33 8.41 6.26
CA ILE A 94 1.52 7.52 5.10
C ILE A 94 2.97 7.64 4.59
N VAL A 95 3.48 8.85 4.45
CA VAL A 95 4.84 9.13 4.01
C VAL A 95 5.89 8.61 5.02
N ILE A 96 5.64 8.74 6.33
CA ILE A 96 6.53 8.20 7.37
C ILE A 96 6.68 6.68 7.22
N PHE A 97 5.60 5.94 6.99
CA PHE A 97 5.68 4.50 6.73
C PHE A 97 6.46 4.18 5.44
N GLY A 98 6.29 5.00 4.40
CA GLY A 98 7.11 4.92 3.19
C GLY A 98 8.61 5.12 3.48
N PHE A 99 8.97 6.06 4.36
CA PHE A 99 10.36 6.26 4.78
C PHE A 99 10.93 5.08 5.57
N ILE A 100 10.12 4.41 6.42
CA ILE A 100 10.56 3.16 7.08
C ILE A 100 10.95 2.12 6.01
N GLY A 101 10.12 1.96 4.98
CA GLY A 101 10.41 1.08 3.84
C GLY A 101 11.64 1.52 3.05
N MET A 102 11.82 2.82 2.83
CA MET A 102 12.96 3.37 2.11
C MET A 102 14.29 3.07 2.82
N ILE A 103 14.33 3.17 4.14
CA ILE A 103 15.52 2.80 4.92
C ILE A 103 15.79 1.29 4.79
N ASP A 104 14.75 0.46 4.83
CA ASP A 104 14.87 -0.99 4.67
C ASP A 104 15.43 -1.37 3.29
N ASP A 105 14.86 -0.81 2.22
CA ASP A 105 15.30 -1.04 0.84
C ASP A 105 16.73 -0.53 0.63
N TYR A 106 17.06 0.67 1.11
CA TYR A 106 18.41 1.24 1.00
C TYR A 106 19.47 0.33 1.65
N LEU A 107 19.15 -0.24 2.81
CA LEU A 107 20.05 -1.19 3.48
C LEU A 107 20.21 -2.49 2.70
N LYS A 108 19.15 -3.01 2.06
CA LYS A 108 19.23 -4.21 1.21
C LYS A 108 20.10 -3.98 -0.02
N VAL A 109 19.88 -2.87 -0.71
CA VAL A 109 20.61 -2.54 -1.94
C VAL A 109 22.08 -2.26 -1.67
N THR A 110 22.39 -1.43 -0.65
CA THR A 110 23.78 -1.07 -0.32
C THR A 110 24.61 -2.26 0.18
N LYS A 111 24.00 -3.16 0.95
CA LYS A 111 24.64 -4.38 1.45
C LYS A 111 24.61 -5.53 0.44
N LYS A 112 23.97 -5.36 -0.71
CA LYS A 112 23.76 -6.40 -1.75
C LYS A 112 23.27 -7.73 -1.17
N ASN A 113 22.36 -7.67 -0.21
CA ASN A 113 21.76 -8.85 0.42
C ASN A 113 20.28 -8.62 0.75
N THR A 114 19.58 -9.68 1.16
CA THR A 114 18.15 -9.62 1.49
C THR A 114 17.87 -9.13 2.93
N LYS A 115 18.92 -8.81 3.71
CA LYS A 115 18.78 -8.37 5.11
C LYS A 115 18.71 -6.84 5.15
N GLY A 116 17.50 -6.31 5.26
CA GLY A 116 17.24 -4.90 5.52
C GLY A 116 17.31 -4.56 7.02
N LEU A 117 16.34 -3.81 7.51
CA LEU A 117 16.15 -3.55 8.92
C LEU A 117 15.85 -4.85 9.69
N PRO A 118 16.34 -5.01 10.93
CA PRO A 118 15.91 -6.11 11.79
C PRO A 118 14.37 -6.11 11.93
N SER A 119 13.72 -7.26 11.70
CA SER A 119 12.24 -7.36 11.65
C SER A 119 11.56 -6.81 12.90
N LEU A 120 12.16 -7.04 14.09
CA LEU A 120 11.65 -6.51 15.34
C LEU A 120 11.73 -4.98 15.39
N PHE A 121 12.84 -4.39 14.92
CA PHE A 121 13.00 -2.94 14.89
C PHE A 121 12.01 -2.27 13.93
N LYS A 122 11.81 -2.86 12.73
CA LYS A 122 10.80 -2.44 11.77
C LYS A 122 9.40 -2.47 12.39
N LEU A 123 9.06 -3.55 13.10
CA LEU A 123 7.77 -3.70 13.79
C LEU A 123 7.59 -2.64 14.89
N ILE A 124 8.61 -2.37 15.70
CA ILE A 124 8.56 -1.34 16.76
C ILE A 124 8.30 0.04 16.15
N LEU A 125 9.00 0.41 15.08
CA LEU A 125 8.76 1.68 14.38
C LEU A 125 7.32 1.77 13.86
N GLN A 126 6.79 0.71 13.24
CA GLN A 126 5.41 0.67 12.78
C GLN A 126 4.41 0.87 13.93
N ILE A 127 4.59 0.20 15.07
CA ILE A 127 3.73 0.35 16.25
C ILE A 127 3.78 1.78 16.79
N LEU A 128 4.98 2.35 16.94
CA LEU A 128 5.16 3.71 17.45
C LEU A 128 4.47 4.73 16.54
N PHE A 129 4.73 4.70 15.24
CA PHE A 129 4.14 5.65 14.31
C PHE A 129 2.65 5.40 14.07
N ALA A 130 2.14 4.17 14.19
CA ALA A 130 0.71 3.90 14.23
C ALA A 130 0.04 4.59 15.42
N GLY A 131 0.60 4.45 16.63
CA GLY A 131 0.09 5.10 17.83
C GLY A 131 0.10 6.62 17.72
N PHE A 132 1.22 7.23 17.28
CA PHE A 132 1.28 8.68 17.04
C PHE A 132 0.27 9.12 15.98
N GLY A 133 0.12 8.37 14.90
CA GLY A 133 -0.84 8.65 13.84
C GLY A 133 -2.28 8.69 14.34
N LEU A 134 -2.68 7.74 15.19
CA LEU A 134 -4.01 7.70 15.79
C LEU A 134 -4.26 8.92 16.68
N ILE A 135 -3.29 9.31 17.50
CA ILE A 135 -3.40 10.48 18.37
C ILE A 135 -3.52 11.77 17.54
N ILE A 136 -2.65 11.95 16.55
CA ILE A 136 -2.53 13.22 15.82
C ILE A 136 -3.62 13.38 14.76
N CYS A 137 -3.94 12.30 14.00
CA CYS A 137 -4.89 12.36 12.89
C CYS A 137 -6.35 12.25 13.34
N PHE A 138 -6.60 11.49 14.41
CA PHE A 138 -7.96 11.15 14.82
C PHE A 138 -8.31 11.64 16.22
N ASN A 139 -7.39 12.38 16.88
CA ASN A 139 -7.54 12.87 18.26
C ASN A 139 -7.90 11.75 19.26
N TYR A 140 -7.36 10.55 19.02
CA TYR A 140 -7.61 9.41 19.89
C TYR A 140 -7.01 9.67 21.28
N ASN A 141 -7.87 9.73 22.30
CA ASN A 141 -7.43 9.82 23.67
C ASN A 141 -7.18 8.41 24.22
N THR A 142 -5.90 8.04 24.39
CA THR A 142 -5.47 6.74 24.88
C THR A 142 -6.06 6.34 26.25
N MET A 143 -6.49 7.31 27.04
CA MET A 143 -7.07 7.09 28.37
C MET A 143 -8.56 6.73 28.34
N SER A 144 -9.30 7.14 27.30
CA SER A 144 -10.75 6.95 27.24
C SER A 144 -11.14 5.57 26.66
N ASN A 145 -10.35 4.97 25.77
CA ASN A 145 -10.64 3.67 25.17
C ASN A 145 -9.37 2.93 24.75
N LEU A 146 -8.62 2.44 25.74
CA LEU A 146 -7.33 1.75 25.50
C LEU A 146 -7.49 0.51 24.60
N PHE A 147 -8.58 -0.24 24.74
CA PHE A 147 -8.80 -1.45 23.93
C PHE A 147 -8.94 -1.09 22.44
N GLU A 148 -9.75 -0.11 22.12
CA GLU A 148 -9.95 0.35 20.75
C GLU A 148 -8.65 0.93 20.16
N PHE A 149 -7.89 1.69 20.94
CA PHE A 149 -6.60 2.23 20.55
C PHE A 149 -5.60 1.12 20.17
N ILE A 150 -5.48 0.08 21.01
CA ILE A 150 -4.62 -1.08 20.74
C ILE A 150 -5.12 -1.84 19.51
N PHE A 151 -6.43 -2.02 19.37
CA PHE A 151 -7.04 -2.67 18.22
C PHE A 151 -6.73 -1.92 16.92
N LEU A 152 -6.81 -0.59 16.89
CA LEU A 152 -6.49 0.21 15.72
C LEU A 152 -4.99 0.17 15.38
N ILE A 153 -4.09 0.16 16.38
CA ILE A 153 -2.66 -0.09 16.14
C ILE A 153 -2.47 -1.45 15.45
N PHE A 154 -3.14 -2.49 15.96
CA PHE A 154 -3.08 -3.84 15.35
C PHE A 154 -3.58 -3.82 13.90
N ILE A 155 -4.68 -3.12 13.61
CA ILE A 155 -5.20 -2.93 12.25
C ILE A 155 -4.17 -2.24 11.35
N ILE A 156 -3.57 -1.12 11.80
CA ILE A 156 -2.60 -0.38 11.00
C ILE A 156 -1.37 -1.25 10.70
N VAL A 157 -0.80 -1.85 11.71
CA VAL A 157 0.43 -2.66 11.57
C VAL A 157 0.16 -3.94 10.78
N GLY A 158 -0.97 -4.61 11.05
CA GLY A 158 -1.39 -5.82 10.33
C GLY A 158 -1.62 -5.56 8.84
N THR A 159 -2.37 -4.51 8.52
CA THR A 159 -2.62 -4.10 7.13
C THR A 159 -1.33 -3.69 6.42
N ASN A 160 -0.48 -2.92 7.09
CA ASN A 160 0.79 -2.47 6.53
C ASN A 160 1.68 -3.65 6.14
N ASN A 161 1.83 -4.64 7.01
CA ASN A 161 2.59 -5.85 6.70
C ASN A 161 1.86 -6.76 5.69
N GLY A 162 0.52 -6.82 5.72
CA GLY A 162 -0.26 -7.55 4.73
C GLY A 162 -0.06 -7.04 3.32
N VAL A 163 -0.10 -5.72 3.12
CA VAL A 163 0.21 -5.10 1.82
C VAL A 163 1.65 -5.36 1.40
N ASN A 164 2.60 -5.28 2.34
CA ASN A 164 4.01 -5.57 2.06
C ASN A 164 4.21 -7.04 1.62
N PHE A 165 3.54 -8.01 2.24
CA PHE A 165 3.59 -9.40 1.77
C PHE A 165 2.87 -9.62 0.43
N THR A 166 1.87 -8.81 0.11
CA THR A 166 1.17 -8.87 -1.19
C THR A 166 2.06 -8.39 -2.36
N ASP A 167 3.14 -7.64 -2.09
CA ASP A 167 4.11 -7.18 -3.11
C ASP A 167 5.12 -8.28 -3.49
N GLY A 168 4.66 -9.52 -3.68
CA GLY A 168 5.50 -10.66 -4.04
C GLY A 168 5.42 -11.06 -5.52
N LEU A 169 4.36 -10.66 -6.25
CA LEU A 169 4.15 -10.97 -7.67
C LEU A 169 3.95 -9.68 -8.47
N ASP A 170 4.36 -9.72 -9.76
CA ASP A 170 4.26 -8.59 -10.68
C ASP A 170 2.81 -8.10 -10.79
N GLY A 171 2.56 -6.85 -10.42
CA GLY A 171 1.25 -6.21 -10.47
C GLY A 171 0.26 -6.60 -9.38
N LEU A 172 0.55 -7.59 -8.52
CA LEU A 172 -0.41 -8.09 -7.52
C LEU A 172 -0.80 -6.99 -6.53
N CYS A 173 0.18 -6.43 -5.83
CA CYS A 173 -0.05 -5.36 -4.85
C CYS A 173 -0.72 -4.15 -5.50
N SER A 174 -0.27 -3.76 -6.69
CA SER A 174 -0.82 -2.63 -7.44
C SER A 174 -2.30 -2.84 -7.78
N LEU A 175 -2.68 -3.99 -8.35
CA LEU A 175 -4.06 -4.27 -8.76
C LEU A 175 -5.01 -4.39 -7.56
N VAL A 176 -4.61 -5.12 -6.52
CA VAL A 176 -5.40 -5.25 -5.29
C VAL A 176 -5.64 -3.88 -4.67
N THR A 177 -4.60 -3.03 -4.58
CA THR A 177 -4.74 -1.69 -3.99
C THR A 177 -5.52 -0.72 -4.90
N ILE A 178 -5.45 -0.84 -6.22
CA ILE A 178 -6.31 -0.09 -7.16
C ILE A 178 -7.79 -0.39 -6.87
N ILE A 179 -8.16 -1.66 -6.72
CA ILE A 179 -9.54 -2.06 -6.45
C ILE A 179 -10.03 -1.51 -5.10
N VAL A 180 -9.19 -1.58 -4.06
CA VAL A 180 -9.48 -0.99 -2.75
C VAL A 180 -9.61 0.54 -2.83
N SER A 181 -8.75 1.21 -3.62
CA SER A 181 -8.82 2.67 -3.82
C SER A 181 -10.13 3.09 -4.48
N LEU A 182 -10.65 2.29 -5.43
CA LEU A 182 -11.96 2.54 -6.05
C LEU A 182 -13.10 2.44 -5.02
N LEU A 183 -13.05 1.50 -4.08
CA LEU A 183 -13.98 1.44 -2.98
C LEU A 183 -13.91 2.71 -2.11
N PHE A 184 -12.71 3.14 -1.73
CA PHE A 184 -12.53 4.35 -0.92
C PHE A 184 -13.01 5.62 -1.64
N ILE A 185 -12.79 5.73 -2.95
CA ILE A 185 -13.34 6.81 -3.78
C ILE A 185 -14.86 6.81 -3.73
N SER A 186 -15.49 5.64 -3.93
CA SER A 186 -16.96 5.52 -3.93
C SER A 186 -17.55 5.92 -2.57
N VAL A 187 -16.96 5.47 -1.46
CA VAL A 187 -17.40 5.83 -0.10
C VAL A 187 -17.14 7.31 0.20
N SER A 188 -15.99 7.86 -0.20
CA SER A 188 -15.68 9.27 -0.02
C SER A 188 -16.67 10.17 -0.78
N PHE A 189 -17.08 9.75 -1.98
CA PHE A 189 -18.06 10.47 -2.78
C PHE A 189 -19.46 10.42 -2.13
N ASP A 190 -19.93 9.24 -1.71
CA ASP A 190 -21.24 9.06 -1.08
C ASP A 190 -21.34 9.83 0.26
N THR A 191 -20.25 9.86 1.04
CA THR A 191 -20.18 10.59 2.31
C THR A 191 -19.84 12.07 2.15
N LYS A 192 -19.66 12.56 0.92
CA LYS A 192 -19.26 13.94 0.58
C LYS A 192 -17.95 14.36 1.28
N ASN A 193 -17.07 13.41 1.56
CA ASN A 193 -15.77 13.68 2.17
C ASN A 193 -14.75 14.02 1.08
N MET A 194 -14.73 15.30 0.67
CA MET A 194 -13.90 15.76 -0.44
C MET A 194 -12.41 15.62 -0.14
N GLU A 195 -11.97 15.82 1.11
CA GLU A 195 -10.56 15.67 1.49
C GLU A 195 -10.06 14.24 1.19
N MET A 196 -10.80 13.23 1.66
CA MET A 196 -10.45 11.83 1.42
C MET A 196 -10.61 11.45 -0.06
N LEU A 197 -11.58 12.05 -0.77
CA LEU A 197 -11.76 11.84 -2.20
C LEU A 197 -10.51 12.24 -2.99
N TYR A 198 -9.93 13.43 -2.72
CA TYR A 198 -8.73 13.89 -3.40
C TYR A 198 -7.51 13.00 -3.10
N VAL A 199 -7.31 12.60 -1.85
CA VAL A 199 -6.23 11.68 -1.47
C VAL A 199 -6.37 10.34 -2.21
N ASN A 200 -7.59 9.79 -2.30
CA ASN A 200 -7.84 8.52 -2.98
C ASN A 200 -7.66 8.62 -4.50
N LEU A 201 -8.07 9.74 -5.12
CA LEU A 201 -7.83 9.98 -6.55
C LEU A 201 -6.34 10.13 -6.87
N LEU A 202 -5.58 10.79 -6.00
CA LEU A 202 -4.14 10.92 -6.11
C LEU A 202 -3.45 9.55 -6.09
N VAL A 203 -3.79 8.70 -5.11
CA VAL A 203 -3.21 7.35 -5.01
C VAL A 203 -3.62 6.48 -6.19
N LEU A 204 -4.89 6.54 -6.63
CA LEU A 204 -5.35 5.80 -7.79
C LEU A 204 -4.58 6.20 -9.06
N ALA A 205 -4.38 7.49 -9.29
CA ALA A 205 -3.63 7.98 -10.45
C ALA A 205 -2.18 7.48 -10.45
N MET A 206 -1.51 7.55 -9.29
CA MET A 206 -0.15 7.04 -9.14
C MET A 206 -0.07 5.53 -9.33
N LEU A 207 -1.01 4.75 -8.79
CA LEU A 207 -1.03 3.29 -8.92
C LEU A 207 -1.27 2.83 -10.36
N LEU A 208 -2.18 3.48 -11.08
CA LEU A 208 -2.42 3.19 -12.50
C LEU A 208 -1.18 3.50 -13.36
N ALA A 209 -0.49 4.61 -13.07
CA ALA A 209 0.76 4.95 -13.75
C ALA A 209 1.87 3.93 -13.43
N PHE A 210 2.01 3.54 -12.15
CA PHE A 210 2.99 2.54 -11.72
C PHE A 210 2.72 1.17 -12.34
N LEU A 211 1.46 0.75 -12.45
CA LEU A 211 1.07 -0.54 -13.03
C LEU A 211 1.55 -0.71 -14.48
N ILE A 212 1.72 0.36 -15.25
CA ILE A 212 2.28 0.32 -16.60
C ILE A 212 3.68 -0.32 -16.59
N PHE A 213 4.47 -0.06 -15.53
CA PHE A 213 5.84 -0.56 -15.37
C PHE A 213 5.91 -1.84 -14.54
N ASN A 214 4.93 -2.05 -13.65
CA ASN A 214 4.93 -3.15 -12.68
C ASN A 214 4.15 -4.40 -13.14
N ARG A 215 3.32 -4.31 -14.20
CA ARG A 215 2.62 -5.48 -14.76
C ARG A 215 3.59 -6.51 -15.32
N TYR A 216 3.21 -7.79 -15.27
CA TYR A 216 4.03 -8.88 -15.76
C TYR A 216 4.36 -8.76 -17.28
N PRO A 217 5.61 -8.94 -17.71
CA PRO A 217 6.81 -8.98 -16.86
C PRO A 217 7.21 -7.59 -16.37
N ALA A 218 7.41 -7.44 -15.06
CA ALA A 218 7.67 -6.15 -14.44
C ALA A 218 9.03 -5.56 -14.85
N LYS A 219 9.03 -4.26 -15.10
CA LYS A 219 10.22 -3.45 -15.40
C LYS A 219 10.70 -2.63 -14.21
N LEU A 220 9.85 -2.52 -13.18
CA LEU A 220 10.07 -1.70 -12.00
C LEU A 220 9.33 -2.27 -10.81
N PHE A 221 9.98 -2.36 -9.64
CA PHE A 221 9.39 -2.77 -8.38
C PHE A 221 9.25 -1.59 -7.41
N MET A 222 8.15 -1.59 -6.63
CA MET A 222 7.91 -0.52 -5.66
C MET A 222 8.83 -0.63 -4.44
N GLY A 223 9.25 -1.84 -4.08
CA GLY A 223 10.03 -2.13 -2.88
C GLY A 223 9.25 -1.97 -1.58
N ASP A 224 9.92 -2.15 -0.44
CA ASP A 224 9.33 -1.90 0.87
C ASP A 224 8.94 -0.42 1.03
N THR A 225 9.62 0.49 0.31
CA THR A 225 9.27 1.91 0.23
C THR A 225 7.84 2.12 -0.24
N GLY A 226 7.45 1.46 -1.33
CA GLY A 226 6.10 1.60 -1.90
C GLY A 226 5.07 0.77 -1.16
N SER A 227 5.38 -0.46 -0.81
CA SER A 227 4.42 -1.35 -0.18
C SER A 227 4.05 -0.94 1.25
N LEU A 228 5.00 -0.40 2.06
CA LEU A 228 4.67 0.15 3.37
C LEU A 228 3.91 1.49 3.27
N PHE A 229 4.24 2.32 2.27
CA PHE A 229 3.45 3.51 1.94
C PHE A 229 2.00 3.14 1.62
N LEU A 230 1.76 2.17 0.73
CA LEU A 230 0.43 1.73 0.36
C LEU A 230 -0.31 1.03 1.51
N GLY A 231 0.40 0.27 2.34
CA GLY A 231 -0.18 -0.37 3.52
C GLY A 231 -0.67 0.64 4.56
N ALA A 232 0.10 1.70 4.79
CA ALA A 232 -0.32 2.81 5.63
C ALA A 232 -1.51 3.55 4.99
N TYR A 233 -1.48 3.81 3.68
CA TYR A 233 -2.61 4.41 2.96
C TYR A 233 -3.90 3.61 3.18
N VAL A 234 -3.89 2.30 2.96
CA VAL A 234 -5.08 1.45 3.13
C VAL A 234 -5.59 1.52 4.57
N ALA A 235 -4.70 1.41 5.57
CA ALA A 235 -5.07 1.39 6.97
C ALA A 235 -5.63 2.74 7.45
N PHE A 236 -4.91 3.84 7.21
CA PHE A 236 -5.33 5.17 7.64
C PHE A 236 -6.59 5.63 6.92
N MET A 237 -6.75 5.27 5.66
CA MET A 237 -7.96 5.59 4.89
C MET A 237 -9.17 4.81 5.37
N ALA A 238 -9.00 3.52 5.71
CA ALA A 238 -10.06 2.72 6.33
C ALA A 238 -10.57 3.37 7.62
N ILE A 239 -9.67 3.82 8.51
CA ILE A 239 -10.03 4.51 9.75
C ILE A 239 -10.66 5.88 9.47
N ALA A 240 -10.12 6.65 8.50
CA ALA A 240 -10.64 7.97 8.16
C ALA A 240 -12.09 7.93 7.64
N LEU A 241 -12.43 6.85 6.93
CA LEU A 241 -13.77 6.59 6.37
C LEU A 241 -14.64 5.71 7.27
N LYS A 242 -14.19 5.37 8.49
CA LYS A 242 -14.88 4.49 9.46
C LYS A 242 -15.17 3.09 8.89
N MET A 243 -14.22 2.55 8.17
CA MET A 243 -14.30 1.26 7.49
C MET A 243 -13.36 0.20 8.09
N GLU A 244 -12.69 0.47 9.20
CA GLU A 244 -11.70 -0.40 9.83
C GLU A 244 -12.22 -1.80 10.16
N TYR A 245 -13.50 -1.89 10.56
CA TYR A 245 -14.14 -3.18 10.85
C TYR A 245 -14.51 -4.00 9.62
N TYR A 246 -14.54 -3.38 8.43
CA TYR A 246 -14.79 -4.06 7.14
C TYR A 246 -13.51 -4.50 6.44
N LEU A 247 -12.34 -4.15 6.98
CA LEU A 247 -11.03 -4.54 6.45
C LEU A 247 -10.89 -6.06 6.21
N PRO A 248 -11.41 -6.94 7.09
CA PRO A 248 -11.37 -8.39 6.81
C PRO A 248 -12.15 -8.82 5.56
N ILE A 249 -13.08 -8.00 5.06
CA ILE A 249 -13.87 -8.28 3.86
C ILE A 249 -13.16 -7.71 2.62
N PHE A 250 -12.97 -6.39 2.54
CA PHE A 250 -12.36 -5.78 1.35
C PHE A 250 -10.84 -5.94 1.29
N GLY A 251 -10.17 -6.06 2.43
CA GLY A 251 -8.73 -6.31 2.58
C GLY A 251 -8.39 -7.78 2.81
N PHE A 252 -9.30 -8.71 2.47
CA PHE A 252 -9.14 -10.14 2.71
C PHE A 252 -7.81 -10.69 2.20
N ILE A 253 -7.38 -10.26 1.02
CA ILE A 253 -6.10 -10.69 0.44
C ILE A 253 -4.93 -10.28 1.33
N TYR A 254 -4.86 -9.04 1.78
CA TYR A 254 -3.81 -8.59 2.69
C TYR A 254 -3.80 -9.40 3.99
N MET A 255 -4.99 -9.71 4.51
CA MET A 255 -5.14 -10.49 5.73
C MET A 255 -4.63 -11.93 5.55
N ILE A 256 -5.00 -12.63 4.48
CA ILE A 256 -4.56 -14.01 4.28
C ILE A 256 -3.06 -14.12 3.95
N GLU A 257 -2.48 -13.10 3.29
CA GLU A 257 -1.04 -13.05 3.05
C GLU A 257 -0.27 -13.04 4.38
N VAL A 258 -0.60 -12.12 5.30
CA VAL A 258 0.07 -12.06 6.59
C VAL A 258 -0.23 -13.26 7.46
N LEU A 259 -1.49 -13.72 7.51
CA LEU A 259 -1.88 -14.88 8.30
C LEU A 259 -1.19 -16.16 7.82
N SER A 260 -1.05 -16.37 6.52
CA SER A 260 -0.34 -17.52 5.97
C SER A 260 1.12 -17.60 6.45
N VAL A 261 1.80 -16.45 6.55
CA VAL A 261 3.17 -16.38 7.08
C VAL A 261 3.19 -16.71 8.58
N ILE A 262 2.29 -16.10 9.35
CA ILE A 262 2.22 -16.33 10.80
C ILE A 262 1.94 -17.83 11.09
N ILE A 263 0.95 -18.41 10.42
CA ILE A 263 0.57 -19.82 10.58
C ILE A 263 1.74 -20.72 10.17
N GLN A 264 2.34 -20.49 9.00
CA GLN A 264 3.45 -21.29 8.51
C GLN A 264 4.66 -21.28 9.46
N VAL A 265 5.08 -20.09 9.89
CA VAL A 265 6.26 -19.93 10.76
C VAL A 265 5.99 -20.54 12.14
N SER A 266 4.80 -20.33 12.71
CA SER A 266 4.43 -20.88 14.00
C SER A 266 4.37 -22.43 13.95
N TYR A 267 3.70 -22.97 12.94
CA TYR A 267 3.60 -24.43 12.77
C TYR A 267 4.96 -25.08 12.52
N PHE A 268 5.79 -24.46 11.67
CA PHE A 268 7.13 -24.97 11.38
C PHE A 268 8.01 -25.03 12.63
N LYS A 269 7.93 -24.02 13.51
CA LYS A 269 8.66 -24.02 14.79
C LYS A 269 8.14 -25.08 15.75
N ILE A 270 6.82 -25.19 15.92
CA ILE A 270 6.19 -26.15 16.86
C ILE A 270 6.45 -27.59 16.41
N THR A 271 6.37 -27.86 15.11
CA THR A 271 6.50 -29.21 14.55
C THR A 271 7.92 -29.59 14.13
N LYS A 272 8.90 -28.72 14.41
CA LYS A 272 10.33 -28.92 14.08
C LYS A 272 10.57 -29.23 12.59
N GLY A 273 9.90 -28.47 11.70
CA GLY A 273 10.19 -28.50 10.26
C GLY A 273 9.05 -28.88 9.32
N LYS A 274 7.86 -29.28 9.85
CA LYS A 274 6.71 -29.57 8.99
C LYS A 274 6.08 -28.26 8.47
N ARG A 275 5.53 -28.32 7.26
CA ARG A 275 4.89 -27.18 6.59
C ARG A 275 3.41 -27.45 6.38
N ILE A 276 2.55 -26.43 6.59
CA ILE A 276 1.13 -26.45 6.21
C ILE A 276 0.99 -26.08 4.73
N PHE A 277 1.56 -24.93 4.36
CA PHE A 277 1.58 -24.47 2.98
C PHE A 277 2.88 -24.92 2.29
N LYS A 278 2.84 -25.19 0.99
CA LYS A 278 4.05 -25.50 0.21
C LYS A 278 5.10 -24.37 0.34
N MET A 279 4.61 -23.12 0.39
CA MET A 279 5.41 -21.92 0.65
C MET A 279 4.51 -20.83 1.24
N ALA A 280 5.06 -19.90 2.00
CA ALA A 280 4.38 -18.68 2.47
C ALA A 280 5.24 -17.46 2.06
N PRO A 281 4.63 -16.32 1.74
CA PRO A 281 3.18 -16.00 1.77
C PRO A 281 2.32 -16.85 0.83
N ILE A 282 0.97 -16.74 0.93
CA ILE A 282 0.03 -17.70 0.31
C ILE A 282 0.05 -17.66 -1.23
N HIS A 283 0.38 -16.54 -1.85
CA HIS A 283 0.53 -16.45 -3.31
C HIS A 283 1.57 -17.44 -3.84
N HIS A 284 2.69 -17.62 -3.15
CA HIS A 284 3.70 -18.62 -3.51
C HIS A 284 3.21 -20.07 -3.35
N HIS A 285 2.28 -20.32 -2.42
CA HIS A 285 1.65 -21.64 -2.33
C HIS A 285 0.91 -21.98 -3.61
N PHE A 286 0.13 -21.04 -4.16
CA PHE A 286 -0.61 -21.24 -5.41
C PHE A 286 0.32 -21.42 -6.61
N GLU A 287 1.43 -20.66 -6.70
CA GLU A 287 2.46 -20.89 -7.72
C GLU A 287 3.05 -22.32 -7.62
N LYS A 288 3.39 -22.77 -6.40
CA LYS A 288 3.87 -24.13 -6.14
C LYS A 288 2.81 -25.21 -6.38
N CYS A 289 1.53 -24.85 -6.46
CA CYS A 289 0.44 -25.74 -6.86
C CYS A 289 0.24 -25.78 -8.39
N GLY A 290 1.00 -25.00 -9.16
CA GLY A 290 0.99 -25.03 -10.62
C GLY A 290 0.27 -23.86 -11.28
N MET A 291 -0.23 -22.88 -10.53
CA MET A 291 -0.79 -21.67 -11.11
C MET A 291 0.33 -20.77 -11.65
N THR A 292 0.08 -20.13 -12.78
CA THR A 292 0.96 -19.07 -13.28
C THR A 292 0.80 -17.79 -12.45
N GLU A 293 1.81 -16.94 -12.44
CA GLU A 293 1.79 -15.64 -11.74
C GLU A 293 0.54 -14.81 -12.11
N ASN A 294 0.26 -14.68 -13.41
CA ASN A 294 -0.93 -13.98 -13.90
C ASN A 294 -2.26 -14.59 -13.42
N GLN A 295 -2.34 -15.90 -13.26
CA GLN A 295 -3.54 -16.57 -12.75
C GLN A 295 -3.75 -16.25 -11.25
N VAL A 296 -2.67 -16.24 -10.45
CA VAL A 296 -2.75 -15.86 -9.04
C VAL A 296 -3.15 -14.40 -8.90
N VAL A 297 -2.52 -13.50 -9.66
CA VAL A 297 -2.85 -12.07 -9.67
C VAL A 297 -4.32 -11.83 -10.04
N PHE A 298 -4.80 -12.49 -11.09
CA PHE A 298 -6.20 -12.39 -11.50
C PHE A 298 -7.16 -12.89 -10.40
N MET A 299 -6.90 -14.07 -9.84
CA MET A 299 -7.74 -14.67 -8.78
C MET A 299 -7.81 -13.74 -7.56
N PHE A 300 -6.67 -13.23 -7.08
CA PHE A 300 -6.63 -12.35 -5.91
C PHE A 300 -7.32 -11.01 -6.17
N SER A 301 -7.16 -10.46 -7.37
CA SER A 301 -7.87 -9.25 -7.78
C SER A 301 -9.39 -9.45 -7.81
N MET A 302 -9.87 -10.60 -8.31
CA MET A 302 -11.30 -10.92 -8.32
C MET A 302 -11.86 -11.11 -6.91
N VAL A 303 -11.13 -11.78 -6.02
CA VAL A 303 -11.53 -11.91 -4.60
C VAL A 303 -11.63 -10.54 -3.94
N THR A 304 -10.66 -9.66 -4.17
CA THR A 304 -10.67 -8.28 -3.66
C THR A 304 -11.86 -7.50 -4.20
N LEU A 305 -12.15 -7.61 -5.50
CA LEU A 305 -13.29 -6.93 -6.13
C LEU A 305 -14.61 -7.35 -5.50
N VAL A 306 -14.82 -8.66 -5.30
CA VAL A 306 -16.02 -9.19 -4.63
C VAL A 306 -16.11 -8.66 -3.20
N GLY A 307 -15.02 -8.67 -2.43
CA GLY A 307 -14.98 -8.12 -1.07
C GLY A 307 -15.32 -6.62 -1.03
N CYS A 308 -14.80 -5.83 -1.98
CA CYS A 308 -15.11 -4.40 -2.10
C CYS A 308 -16.60 -4.17 -2.45
N ILE A 309 -17.17 -4.93 -3.36
CA ILE A 309 -18.60 -4.83 -3.72
C ILE A 309 -19.48 -5.17 -2.52
N ILE A 310 -19.19 -6.26 -1.81
CA ILE A 310 -19.94 -6.66 -0.60
C ILE A 310 -19.87 -5.54 0.45
N THR A 311 -18.67 -5.02 0.72
CA THR A 311 -18.47 -3.93 1.68
C THR A 311 -19.28 -2.68 1.29
N TYR A 312 -19.23 -2.29 0.02
CA TYR A 312 -19.96 -1.13 -0.46
C TYR A 312 -21.50 -1.29 -0.31
N ILE A 313 -22.04 -2.47 -0.63
CA ILE A 313 -23.47 -2.78 -0.46
C ILE A 313 -23.87 -2.71 1.03
N ILE A 314 -23.05 -3.27 1.93
CA ILE A 314 -23.32 -3.22 3.37
C ILE A 314 -23.35 -1.77 3.86
N LEU A 315 -22.35 -0.97 3.49
CA LEU A 315 -22.25 0.43 3.91
C LEU A 315 -23.43 1.26 3.40
N ARG A 316 -23.88 1.05 2.16
CA ARG A 316 -25.05 1.73 1.62
C ARG A 316 -26.35 1.38 2.34
N ARG A 317 -26.51 0.12 2.79
CA ARG A 317 -27.70 -0.29 3.56
C ARG A 317 -27.74 0.28 4.98
N ILE A 318 -26.58 0.54 5.57
CA ILE A 318 -26.49 1.08 6.94
C ILE A 318 -26.68 2.60 6.93
N ASN A 319 -26.21 3.28 5.90
CA ASN A 319 -26.20 4.75 5.82
C ASN A 319 -27.36 5.35 5.01
N GLY A 320 -28.18 4.54 4.32
CA GLY A 320 -29.38 4.93 3.60
C GLY A 320 -30.61 4.47 4.33
#